data_314f0024f4a2c4359d04f213fe657f57
#
_entry.id   314f0024f4a2c4359d04f213fe657f57
#
_cell.length_a   1.000
_cell.length_b   1.000
_cell.length_c   1.000
_cell.angle_alpha   90.00
_cell.angle_beta   90.00
_cell.angle_gamma   90.00
#
_symmetry.space_group_name_H-M   'P 1'
#
loop_
_entity.id
_entity.type
_entity.pdbx_description
1 polymer ?
#
loop_
_entity_poly.entity_id
_entity_poly.type
_entity_poly.pdbx_seq_one_letter_code
_entity_poly.pdbx_strand_id
1 'polypeptide(L)'
;IVIVSRSKRRRDSFRTAGGVIVTEAELEHHISNIVSGQYSLSGGKDAALIEYCVQFDPLFEQVSYQGVPDIRVIVYRGYPIMAMVRLPTRSSDGKANLHQGAVGAGVDMSTGMTLKGVLGNDVVEEHPDTGAPIAGLRIPHWDFILQSSARALEVTELEGPRVEVKLI
;
A
#
# COMPACT_ATOMS: atom_id res chain seq x y z
N ILE A 1 4.05 -3.68 11.05
CA ILE A 1 4.95 -3.39 9.91
C ILE A 1 5.70 -2.11 10.24
N VAL A 2 7.02 -2.18 10.16
CA VAL A 2 7.89 -1.01 10.31
C VAL A 2 8.61 -0.81 8.98
N ILE A 3 8.51 0.37 8.40
CA ILE A 3 9.25 0.74 7.18
C ILE A 3 10.44 1.57 7.63
N VAL A 4 11.65 1.09 7.35
CA VAL A 4 12.87 1.78 7.73
C VAL A 4 13.83 1.88 6.56
N SER A 5 14.52 3.00 6.45
CA SER A 5 15.65 3.16 5.54
C SER A 5 16.91 3.47 6.33
N ARG A 6 18.07 3.04 5.81
CA ARG A 6 19.35 3.32 6.47
C ARG A 6 19.63 4.84 6.50
N SER A 7 19.93 5.38 7.66
CA SER A 7 20.24 6.80 7.79
C SER A 7 21.60 7.13 7.13
N LYS A 8 21.62 8.14 6.24
CA LYS A 8 22.86 8.62 5.63
C LYS A 8 23.80 9.33 6.63
N ARG A 9 23.26 9.80 7.78
CA ARG A 9 24.01 10.58 8.77
C ARG A 9 24.63 9.75 9.90
N ARG A 10 24.07 8.57 10.21
CA ARG A 10 24.59 7.67 11.26
C ARG A 10 24.56 6.24 10.71
N ARG A 11 25.73 5.58 10.71
CA ARG A 11 25.88 4.22 10.14
C ARG A 11 25.03 3.18 10.83
N ASP A 12 24.73 3.37 12.12
CA ASP A 12 24.04 2.39 12.99
C ASP A 12 22.62 2.86 13.35
N SER A 13 21.99 3.65 12.48
CA SER A 13 20.62 4.10 12.68
C SER A 13 19.80 4.03 11.40
N PHE A 14 18.53 3.79 11.59
CA PHE A 14 17.52 3.75 10.54
C PHE A 14 16.56 4.92 10.72
N ARG A 15 15.82 5.23 9.68
CA ARG A 15 14.76 6.24 9.73
C ARG A 15 13.46 5.60 9.29
N THR A 16 12.40 5.79 10.06
CA THR A 16 11.05 5.39 9.65
C THR A 16 10.51 6.30 8.53
N ALA A 17 9.45 5.87 7.87
CA ALA A 17 8.74 6.70 6.89
C ALA A 17 8.30 8.05 7.49
N GLY A 18 7.87 8.07 8.75
CA GLY A 18 7.53 9.27 9.52
C GLY A 18 8.71 10.11 9.98
N GLY A 19 9.96 9.77 9.60
CA GLY A 19 11.17 10.52 9.92
C GLY A 19 11.77 10.24 11.30
N VAL A 20 11.20 9.36 12.08
CA VAL A 20 11.71 8.96 13.41
C VAL A 20 12.99 8.15 13.23
N ILE A 21 14.00 8.47 14.02
CA ILE A 21 15.26 7.71 14.03
C ILE A 21 15.10 6.49 14.93
N VAL A 22 15.44 5.32 14.38
CA VAL A 22 15.44 4.03 15.07
C VAL A 22 16.87 3.51 15.12
N THR A 23 17.35 3.14 16.29
CA THR A 23 18.66 2.52 16.45
C THR A 23 18.64 1.04 16.04
N GLU A 24 19.80 0.47 15.80
CA GLU A 24 19.93 -0.95 15.49
C GLU A 24 19.36 -1.82 16.61
N ALA A 25 19.65 -1.47 17.87
CA ALA A 25 19.13 -2.19 19.04
C ALA A 25 17.60 -2.17 19.15
N GLU A 26 16.95 -1.03 18.82
CA GLU A 26 15.49 -0.93 18.80
C GLU A 26 14.89 -1.79 17.68
N LEU A 27 15.55 -1.85 16.52
CA LEU A 27 15.13 -2.69 15.41
C LEU A 27 15.28 -4.17 15.72
N GLU A 28 16.41 -4.57 16.31
CA GLU A 28 16.66 -5.95 16.78
C GLU A 28 15.63 -6.36 17.85
N HIS A 29 15.32 -5.47 18.78
CA HIS A 29 14.29 -5.72 19.80
C HIS A 29 12.92 -5.92 19.16
N HIS A 30 12.56 -5.10 18.16
CA HIS A 30 11.31 -5.25 17.43
C HIS A 30 11.23 -6.58 16.67
N ILE A 31 12.31 -6.99 15.99
CA ILE A 31 12.41 -8.30 15.32
C ILE A 31 12.27 -9.45 16.34
N SER A 32 12.93 -9.36 17.47
CA SER A 32 12.85 -10.35 18.54
C SER A 32 11.42 -10.50 19.06
N ASN A 33 10.69 -9.39 19.21
CA ASN A 33 9.28 -9.40 19.63
C ASN A 33 8.38 -10.10 18.59
N ILE A 34 8.64 -9.90 17.28
CA ILE A 34 7.92 -10.62 16.22
C ILE A 34 8.19 -12.12 16.34
N VAL A 35 9.47 -12.52 16.35
CA VAL A 35 9.88 -13.93 16.33
C VAL A 35 9.44 -14.67 17.61
N SER A 36 9.37 -13.99 18.76
CA SER A 36 8.86 -14.56 20.01
C SER A 36 7.35 -14.77 20.03
N GLY A 37 6.63 -14.25 19.02
CA GLY A 37 5.17 -14.37 18.90
C GLY A 37 4.38 -13.35 19.72
N GLN A 38 5.02 -12.26 20.19
CA GLN A 38 4.35 -11.22 20.96
C GLN A 38 3.16 -10.59 20.22
N TYR A 39 3.19 -10.59 18.87
CA TYR A 39 2.12 -10.06 18.01
C TYR A 39 1.24 -11.16 17.39
N SER A 40 1.50 -12.42 17.72
CA SER A 40 0.74 -13.55 17.20
C SER A 40 -0.58 -13.72 17.98
N LEU A 41 -1.68 -13.89 17.27
CA LEU A 41 -3.00 -14.13 17.89
C LEU A 41 -3.07 -15.43 18.73
N SER A 42 -2.22 -16.40 18.41
CA SER A 42 -2.12 -17.70 19.11
C SER A 42 -0.99 -17.77 20.14
N GLY A 43 -0.19 -16.72 20.30
CA GLY A 43 1.01 -16.72 21.16
C GLY A 43 2.12 -17.66 20.69
N GLY A 44 2.00 -18.23 19.50
CA GLY A 44 3.02 -19.08 18.91
C GLY A 44 4.17 -18.28 18.30
N LYS A 45 5.32 -18.95 18.12
CA LYS A 45 6.46 -18.36 17.39
C LYS A 45 6.03 -17.89 15.99
N ASP A 46 6.58 -16.76 15.55
CA ASP A 46 6.30 -16.16 14.26
C ASP A 46 7.62 -15.92 13.50
N ALA A 47 7.54 -15.44 12.28
CA ALA A 47 8.68 -15.11 11.44
C ALA A 47 8.69 -13.62 11.10
N ALA A 48 9.86 -12.99 11.24
CA ALA A 48 10.06 -11.63 10.75
C ALA A 48 10.41 -11.65 9.27
N LEU A 49 9.60 -10.99 8.45
CA LEU A 49 9.85 -10.81 7.03
C LEU A 49 10.55 -9.45 6.82
N ILE A 50 11.70 -9.49 6.15
CA ILE A 50 12.45 -8.27 5.79
C ILE A 50 12.43 -8.17 4.26
N GLU A 51 11.79 -7.13 3.77
CA GLU A 51 11.60 -6.89 2.34
C GLU A 51 12.30 -5.61 1.89
N TYR A 52 12.57 -5.53 0.60
CA TYR A 52 13.06 -4.29 0.00
C TYR A 52 12.01 -3.18 0.14
N CYS A 53 12.45 -1.99 0.52
CA CYS A 53 11.58 -0.81 0.55
C CYS A 53 11.29 -0.34 -0.88
N VAL A 54 10.11 -0.67 -1.38
CA VAL A 54 9.67 -0.29 -2.72
C VAL A 54 9.59 1.24 -2.83
N GLN A 55 10.18 1.77 -3.89
CA GLN A 55 10.03 3.18 -4.27
C GLN A 55 8.80 3.27 -5.17
N PHE A 56 7.79 3.99 -4.74
CA PHE A 56 6.59 4.20 -5.56
C PHE A 56 6.80 5.34 -6.57
N ASP A 57 5.97 5.36 -7.60
CA ASP A 57 6.04 6.37 -8.66
C ASP A 57 5.83 7.79 -8.10
N PRO A 58 6.67 8.78 -8.47
CA PRO A 58 6.56 10.16 -7.99
C PRO A 58 5.18 10.81 -8.21
N LEU A 59 4.39 10.31 -9.17
CA LEU A 59 3.02 10.74 -9.38
C LEU A 59 2.19 10.70 -8.09
N PHE A 60 2.42 9.70 -7.25
CA PHE A 60 1.65 9.49 -6.03
C PHE A 60 2.14 10.31 -4.84
N GLU A 61 3.31 10.97 -4.91
CA GLU A 61 3.83 11.79 -3.81
C GLU A 61 2.87 12.90 -3.41
N GLN A 62 2.19 13.49 -4.39
CA GLN A 62 1.24 14.58 -4.16
C GLN A 62 -0.08 14.15 -3.51
N VAL A 63 -0.43 12.85 -3.60
CA VAL A 63 -1.69 12.28 -3.08
C VAL A 63 -1.44 11.16 -2.07
N SER A 64 -0.31 11.19 -1.40
CA SER A 64 0.04 10.20 -0.37
C SER A 64 0.68 10.88 0.83
N TYR A 65 0.32 10.45 2.02
CA TYR A 65 0.94 10.89 3.26
C TYR A 65 1.86 9.78 3.81
N GLN A 66 3.17 9.99 3.71
CA GLN A 66 4.23 9.16 4.34
C GLN A 66 4.15 7.65 4.10
N GLY A 67 3.36 7.19 3.15
CA GLY A 67 3.16 5.78 2.88
C GLY A 67 3.18 5.46 1.39
N VAL A 68 3.13 4.19 1.09
CA VAL A 68 3.09 3.70 -0.29
C VAL A 68 1.64 3.46 -0.68
N PRO A 69 1.11 4.17 -1.69
CA PRO A 69 -0.17 3.86 -2.28
C PRO A 69 -0.17 2.45 -2.84
N ASP A 70 -1.32 1.83 -2.90
CA ASP A 70 -1.47 0.56 -3.58
C ASP A 70 -2.63 0.58 -4.58
N ILE A 71 -2.48 -0.23 -5.61
CA ILE A 71 -3.51 -0.44 -6.63
C ILE A 71 -4.13 -1.81 -6.39
N ARG A 72 -5.43 -1.82 -6.17
CA ARG A 72 -6.21 -3.03 -5.95
C ARG A 72 -7.06 -3.30 -7.18
N VAL A 73 -6.88 -4.46 -7.80
CA VAL A 73 -7.65 -4.91 -8.96
C VAL A 73 -8.48 -6.12 -8.59
N ILE A 74 -9.76 -6.10 -8.90
CA ILE A 74 -10.65 -7.25 -8.76
C ILE A 74 -10.73 -7.95 -10.11
N VAL A 75 -10.35 -9.22 -10.11
CA VAL A 75 -10.36 -10.09 -11.29
C VAL A 75 -11.44 -11.14 -11.12
N TYR A 76 -12.28 -11.29 -12.13
CA TYR A 76 -13.31 -12.33 -12.19
C TYR A 76 -13.07 -13.22 -13.41
N ARG A 77 -12.81 -14.51 -13.18
CA ARG A 77 -12.52 -15.50 -14.23
C ARG A 77 -11.43 -15.06 -15.23
N GLY A 78 -10.37 -14.42 -14.74
CA GLY A 78 -9.28 -13.90 -15.57
C GLY A 78 -9.54 -12.52 -16.19
N TYR A 79 -10.70 -11.89 -15.94
CA TYR A 79 -11.01 -10.56 -16.44
C TYR A 79 -10.93 -9.52 -15.30
N PRO A 80 -10.06 -8.53 -15.38
CA PRO A 80 -10.08 -7.38 -14.49
C PRO A 80 -11.37 -6.59 -14.67
N ILE A 81 -12.20 -6.49 -13.63
CA ILE A 81 -13.53 -5.87 -13.72
C ILE A 81 -13.65 -4.56 -12.95
N MET A 82 -12.84 -4.37 -11.94
CA MET A 82 -12.82 -3.15 -11.11
C MET A 82 -11.41 -2.89 -10.63
N ALA A 83 -11.08 -1.62 -10.44
CA ALA A 83 -9.85 -1.22 -9.77
C ALA A 83 -10.06 0.01 -8.90
N MET A 84 -9.24 0.13 -7.87
CA MET A 84 -9.10 1.32 -7.05
C MET A 84 -7.64 1.55 -6.71
N VAL A 85 -7.27 2.80 -6.47
CA VAL A 85 -6.04 3.16 -5.76
C VAL A 85 -6.39 3.52 -4.33
N ARG A 86 -5.58 3.05 -3.38
CA ARG A 86 -5.71 3.39 -1.97
C ARG A 86 -4.59 4.32 -1.58
N LEU A 87 -4.96 5.50 -1.11
CA LEU A 87 -4.05 6.60 -0.84
C LEU A 87 -3.88 6.75 0.68
N PRO A 88 -2.66 6.55 1.20
CA PRO A 88 -2.35 6.76 2.59
C PRO A 88 -2.63 8.19 3.05
N THR A 89 -3.20 8.32 4.25
CA THR A 89 -3.45 9.59 4.92
C THR A 89 -2.74 9.64 6.27
N ARG A 90 -2.74 10.78 6.91
CA ARG A 90 -2.31 10.94 8.31
C ARG A 90 -3.18 10.09 9.24
N SER A 91 -4.48 10.07 9.02
CA SER A 91 -5.42 9.26 9.82
C SER A 91 -5.13 7.76 9.72
N SER A 92 -4.65 7.29 8.57
CA SER A 92 -4.27 5.89 8.38
C SER A 92 -2.82 5.58 8.80
N ASP A 93 -2.11 6.55 9.39
CA ASP A 93 -0.70 6.42 9.77
C ASP A 93 0.18 5.96 8.61
N GLY A 94 -0.02 6.55 7.43
CA GLY A 94 0.71 6.21 6.22
C GLY A 94 0.38 4.82 5.63
N LYS A 95 -0.69 4.18 6.07
CA LYS A 95 -1.11 2.87 5.56
C LYS A 95 -2.21 3.02 4.51
N ALA A 96 -2.11 2.27 3.42
CA ALA A 96 -3.14 2.19 2.39
C ALA A 96 -4.33 1.31 2.85
N ASN A 97 -4.89 1.60 4.03
CA ASN A 97 -5.97 0.83 4.64
C ASN A 97 -7.22 1.70 4.84
N LEU A 98 -8.26 1.40 4.07
CA LEU A 98 -9.51 2.16 4.09
C LEU A 98 -10.18 2.17 5.46
N HIS A 99 -10.14 1.04 6.19
CA HIS A 99 -10.72 0.94 7.54
C HIS A 99 -9.96 1.77 8.58
N GLN A 100 -8.74 2.17 8.28
CA GLN A 100 -7.91 3.03 9.14
C GLN A 100 -7.89 4.48 8.67
N GLY A 101 -8.72 4.85 7.69
CA GLY A 101 -8.85 6.21 7.23
C GLY A 101 -8.01 6.57 5.99
N ALA A 102 -7.55 5.60 5.20
CA ALA A 102 -7.02 5.88 3.88
C ALA A 102 -8.15 6.26 2.91
N VAL A 103 -7.83 7.02 1.88
CA VAL A 103 -8.76 7.35 0.79
C VAL A 103 -8.73 6.23 -0.25
N GLY A 104 -9.91 5.79 -0.69
CA GLY A 104 -10.07 4.91 -1.84
C GLY A 104 -10.56 5.70 -3.04
N ALA A 105 -9.85 5.66 -4.16
CA ALA A 105 -10.30 6.26 -5.41
C ALA A 105 -10.49 5.19 -6.47
N GLY A 106 -11.67 5.12 -7.08
CA GLY A 106 -11.92 4.23 -8.22
C GLY A 106 -11.01 4.59 -9.39
N VAL A 107 -10.73 3.60 -10.25
CA VAL A 107 -9.98 3.80 -11.47
C VAL A 107 -10.85 3.42 -12.67
N ASP A 108 -10.95 4.28 -13.65
CA ASP A 108 -11.59 3.97 -14.91
C ASP A 108 -10.80 2.89 -15.64
N MET A 109 -11.44 1.76 -15.89
CA MET A 109 -10.78 0.56 -16.40
C MET A 109 -10.25 0.74 -17.83
N SER A 110 -10.84 1.63 -18.60
CA SER A 110 -10.46 1.86 -20.02
C SER A 110 -9.29 2.82 -20.17
N THR A 111 -9.18 3.78 -19.25
CA THR A 111 -8.18 4.87 -19.36
C THR A 111 -7.06 4.80 -18.32
N GLY A 112 -7.30 4.09 -17.23
CA GLY A 112 -6.39 4.10 -16.06
C GLY A 112 -6.42 5.42 -15.29
N MET A 113 -7.45 6.24 -15.46
CA MET A 113 -7.60 7.52 -14.78
C MET A 113 -8.31 7.34 -13.44
N THR A 114 -7.82 7.97 -12.39
CA THR A 114 -8.51 7.98 -11.10
C THR A 114 -9.79 8.80 -11.15
N LEU A 115 -10.78 8.34 -10.42
CA LEU A 115 -12.05 9.03 -10.16
C LEU A 115 -11.99 9.78 -8.83
N LYS A 116 -13.11 10.35 -8.40
CA LYS A 116 -13.20 10.97 -7.06
C LYS A 116 -12.88 9.96 -5.97
N GLY A 117 -12.33 10.45 -4.87
CA GLY A 117 -12.02 9.63 -3.70
C GLY A 117 -13.21 9.41 -2.79
N VAL A 118 -13.09 8.41 -1.91
CA VAL A 118 -14.01 8.16 -0.80
C VAL A 118 -13.16 8.01 0.46
N LEU A 119 -13.50 8.78 1.50
CA LEU A 119 -12.91 8.71 2.82
C LEU A 119 -14.01 8.33 3.83
N GLY A 120 -13.95 7.14 4.38
CA GLY A 120 -15.06 6.60 5.16
C GLY A 120 -16.32 6.45 4.30
N ASN A 121 -17.34 7.29 4.55
CA ASN A 121 -18.59 7.32 3.79
C ASN A 121 -18.74 8.57 2.90
N ASP A 122 -17.76 9.47 2.93
CA ASP A 122 -17.84 10.76 2.26
C ASP A 122 -17.05 10.75 0.95
N VAL A 123 -17.63 11.35 -0.09
CA VAL A 123 -16.94 11.58 -1.36
C VAL A 123 -16.02 12.80 -1.19
N VAL A 124 -14.75 12.63 -1.54
CA VAL A 124 -13.74 13.68 -1.47
C VAL A 124 -13.12 13.94 -2.85
N GLU A 125 -12.87 15.19 -3.16
CA GLU A 125 -12.26 15.60 -4.43
C GLU A 125 -10.75 15.78 -4.30
N GLU A 126 -10.30 16.17 -3.09
CA GLU A 126 -8.91 16.44 -2.76
C GLU A 126 -8.43 15.51 -1.65
N HIS A 127 -7.13 15.23 -1.66
CA HIS A 127 -6.50 14.45 -0.60
C HIS A 127 -6.47 15.26 0.71
N PRO A 128 -6.94 14.71 1.85
CA PRO A 128 -7.20 15.48 3.07
C PRO A 128 -5.94 16.11 3.69
N ASP A 129 -4.77 15.54 3.46
CA ASP A 129 -3.54 16.04 4.06
C ASP A 129 -2.71 16.92 3.10
N THR A 130 -2.87 16.73 1.79
CA THR A 130 -2.06 17.45 0.79
C THR A 130 -2.83 18.52 0.03
N GLY A 131 -4.18 18.42 -0.01
CA GLY A 131 -5.03 19.30 -0.82
C GLY A 131 -4.92 19.05 -2.33
N ALA A 132 -4.19 18.03 -2.75
CA ALA A 132 -4.07 17.72 -4.16
C ALA A 132 -5.32 17.02 -4.71
N PRO A 133 -5.72 17.28 -5.98
CA PRO A 133 -6.87 16.63 -6.59
C PRO A 133 -6.62 15.13 -6.74
N ILE A 134 -7.61 14.32 -6.37
CA ILE A 134 -7.56 12.86 -6.45
C ILE A 134 -7.95 12.36 -7.84
N ALA A 135 -8.96 12.96 -8.44
CA ALA A 135 -9.43 12.58 -9.77
C ALA A 135 -8.47 13.06 -10.87
N GLY A 136 -8.37 12.28 -11.94
CA GLY A 136 -7.61 12.66 -13.13
C GLY A 136 -6.13 12.27 -13.09
N LEU A 137 -5.68 11.53 -12.09
CA LEU A 137 -4.33 10.96 -12.09
C LEU A 137 -4.31 9.73 -13.00
N ARG A 138 -3.38 9.71 -13.94
CA ARG A 138 -3.20 8.56 -14.84
C ARG A 138 -2.25 7.56 -14.21
N ILE A 139 -2.75 6.37 -13.90
CA ILE A 139 -1.94 5.28 -13.33
C ILE A 139 -0.87 4.86 -14.34
N PRO A 140 0.42 4.88 -13.98
CA PRO A 140 1.48 4.42 -14.86
C PRO A 140 1.34 2.94 -15.18
N HIS A 141 1.79 2.54 -16.37
CA HIS A 141 1.81 1.14 -16.80
C HIS A 141 0.45 0.41 -16.71
N TRP A 142 -0.65 1.12 -16.92
CA TRP A 142 -2.00 0.60 -16.71
C TRP A 142 -2.30 -0.70 -17.46
N ASP A 143 -1.91 -0.79 -18.72
CA ASP A 143 -2.12 -2.01 -19.52
C ASP A 143 -1.33 -3.21 -18.95
N PHE A 144 -0.11 -2.98 -18.46
CA PHE A 144 0.68 -4.01 -17.81
C PHE A 144 0.03 -4.46 -16.50
N ILE A 145 -0.51 -3.54 -15.71
CA ILE A 145 -1.23 -3.83 -14.47
C ILE A 145 -2.44 -4.73 -14.77
N LEU A 146 -3.24 -4.40 -15.78
CA LEU A 146 -4.40 -5.20 -16.16
C LEU A 146 -4.01 -6.59 -16.65
N GLN A 147 -3.00 -6.70 -17.51
CA GLN A 147 -2.52 -7.98 -18.01
C GLN A 147 -1.95 -8.87 -16.90
N SER A 148 -1.14 -8.30 -16.00
CA SER A 148 -0.57 -9.02 -14.87
C SER A 148 -1.66 -9.48 -13.90
N SER A 149 -2.66 -8.64 -13.65
CA SER A 149 -3.79 -8.99 -12.81
C SER A 149 -4.64 -10.11 -13.41
N ALA A 150 -4.89 -10.08 -14.71
CA ALA A 150 -5.63 -11.13 -15.42
C ALA A 150 -4.94 -12.51 -15.28
N ARG A 151 -3.61 -12.51 -15.31
CA ARG A 151 -2.79 -13.74 -15.19
C ARG A 151 -2.62 -14.22 -13.75
N ALA A 152 -2.91 -13.42 -12.75
CA ALA A 152 -2.68 -13.78 -11.36
C ALA A 152 -3.45 -15.05 -10.95
N LEU A 153 -4.64 -15.26 -11.49
CA LEU A 153 -5.43 -16.46 -11.23
C LEU A 153 -4.75 -17.75 -11.74
N GLU A 154 -4.04 -17.67 -12.87
CA GLU A 154 -3.33 -18.81 -13.47
C GLU A 154 -2.12 -19.25 -12.62
N VAL A 155 -1.50 -18.29 -11.92
CA VAL A 155 -0.26 -18.52 -11.15
C VAL A 155 -0.56 -18.96 -9.71
N THR A 156 -1.69 -18.55 -9.15
CA THR A 156 -1.97 -18.71 -7.71
C THR A 156 -2.66 -20.01 -7.36
N GLU A 157 -3.08 -20.82 -8.33
CA GLU A 157 -3.83 -22.10 -8.11
C GLU A 157 -5.05 -21.93 -7.16
N LEU A 158 -5.55 -20.69 -7.02
CA LEU A 158 -6.69 -20.41 -6.16
C LEU A 158 -7.98 -20.95 -6.79
N GLU A 159 -8.64 -21.84 -6.06
CA GLU A 159 -9.96 -22.31 -6.43
C GLU A 159 -10.99 -21.19 -6.19
N GLY A 160 -11.53 -20.62 -7.26
CA GLY A 160 -12.59 -19.64 -7.17
C GLY A 160 -12.63 -18.68 -8.35
N PRO A 161 -13.83 -18.14 -8.65
CA PRO A 161 -13.99 -17.26 -9.80
C PRO A 161 -13.45 -15.84 -9.58
N ARG A 162 -13.10 -15.48 -8.34
CA ARG A 162 -12.70 -14.11 -7.97
C ARG A 162 -11.35 -14.10 -7.27
N VAL A 163 -10.45 -13.26 -7.77
CA VAL A 163 -9.14 -12.98 -7.17
C VAL A 163 -9.00 -11.46 -6.99
N GLU A 164 -8.41 -11.09 -5.89
CA GLU A 164 -8.00 -9.72 -5.64
C GLU A 164 -6.48 -9.62 -5.77
N VAL A 165 -6.02 -8.76 -6.67
CA VAL A 165 -4.61 -8.50 -6.91
C VAL A 165 -4.25 -7.15 -6.35
N LYS A 166 -3.21 -7.12 -5.52
CA LYS A 166 -2.64 -5.90 -4.97
C LYS A 166 -1.27 -5.65 -5.61
N LEU A 167 -1.12 -4.47 -6.18
CA LEU A 167 0.12 -4.00 -6.81
C LEU A 167 0.63 -2.77 -6.05
N ILE A 168 1.92 -2.74 -5.82
CA ILE A 168 2.62 -1.68 -5.08
C ILE A 168 3.66 -1.04 -5.99
#